data_773c87c00f06812c278c96e9cf64eb88
#
_entry.id   773c87c00f06812c278c96e9cf64eb88
#
_cell.length_a   1.000
_cell.length_b   1.000
_cell.length_c   1.000
_cell.angle_alpha   90.00
_cell.angle_beta   90.00
_cell.angle_gamma   90.00
#
_symmetry.space_group_name_H-M   'P 1'
#
loop_
_entity.id
_entity.type
_entity.pdbx_description
1 polymer ?
#
loop_
_entity_poly.entity_id
_entity_poly.type
_entity_poly.pdbx_seq_one_letter_code
_entity_poly.pdbx_strand_id
1 'polypeptide(L)'
;MTFDVEVVVRASGRVVQESLYHDGPEPSAWDERDVRAVLTLMLLAVDRAASGRTDVSRPVALRGLSWIATPFDQGAAIAIAITAGSVVAGPFDIPERLLTSLITRTIAQDAAGKPS
;
A
#
# COMPACT_ATOMS: atom_id res chain seq x y z
N MET A 1 -8.83 10.24 4.85
CA MET A 1 -9.49 9.92 3.58
C MET A 1 -9.66 8.41 3.45
N THR A 2 -10.66 7.99 2.72
CA THR A 2 -10.95 6.59 2.49
C THR A 2 -10.53 6.20 1.08
N PHE A 3 -9.96 5.01 0.93
CA PHE A 3 -9.61 4.50 -0.39
C PHE A 3 -9.90 3.02 -0.46
N ASP A 4 -10.15 2.53 -1.67
CA ASP A 4 -10.53 1.14 -1.89
C ASP A 4 -9.33 0.32 -2.30
N VAL A 5 -9.29 -0.92 -1.85
CA VAL A 5 -8.26 -1.88 -2.23
C VAL A 5 -8.90 -3.18 -2.71
N GLU A 6 -8.19 -3.86 -3.59
CA GLU A 6 -8.56 -5.20 -4.01
C GLU A 6 -7.39 -6.11 -3.72
N VAL A 7 -7.64 -7.12 -2.89
CA VAL A 7 -6.62 -8.07 -2.46
C VAL A 7 -6.85 -9.41 -3.14
N VAL A 8 -5.79 -10.01 -3.66
CA VAL A 8 -5.83 -11.38 -4.19
C VAL A 8 -4.95 -12.24 -3.32
N VAL A 9 -5.55 -13.22 -2.65
CA VAL A 9 -4.83 -14.16 -1.78
C VAL A 9 -4.20 -15.24 -2.64
N ARG A 10 -2.89 -15.39 -2.56
CA ARG A 10 -2.15 -16.30 -3.45
C ARG A 10 -2.57 -17.76 -3.27
N ALA A 11 -2.69 -18.21 -2.03
CA ALA A 11 -2.94 -19.61 -1.73
C ALA A 11 -4.30 -20.10 -2.25
N SER A 12 -5.31 -19.25 -2.20
CA SER A 12 -6.68 -19.64 -2.57
C SER A 12 -7.16 -18.99 -3.86
N GLY A 13 -6.47 -17.96 -4.34
CA GLY A 13 -6.95 -17.16 -5.46
C GLY A 13 -8.16 -16.29 -5.11
N ARG A 14 -8.51 -16.22 -3.83
CA ARG A 14 -9.69 -15.47 -3.40
C ARG A 14 -9.44 -13.98 -3.54
N VAL A 15 -10.46 -13.26 -4.02
CA VAL A 15 -10.41 -11.81 -4.19
C VAL A 15 -11.24 -11.17 -3.08
N VAL A 16 -10.64 -10.22 -2.36
CA VAL A 16 -11.30 -9.49 -1.30
C VAL A 16 -11.23 -8.00 -1.61
N GLN A 17 -12.37 -7.33 -1.56
CA GLN A 17 -12.43 -5.88 -1.74
C GLN A 17 -12.70 -5.24 -0.40
N GLU A 18 -12.00 -4.16 -0.11
CA GLU A 18 -12.05 -3.54 1.20
C GLU A 18 -11.84 -2.04 1.05
N SER A 19 -12.45 -1.26 1.95
CA SER A 19 -12.18 0.17 2.04
C SER A 19 -11.31 0.41 3.26
N LEU A 20 -10.26 1.19 3.08
CA LEU A 20 -9.32 1.52 4.13
C LEU A 20 -9.35 3.01 4.42
N TYR A 21 -8.99 3.39 5.61
CA TYR A 21 -8.97 4.79 6.01
C TYR A 21 -7.55 5.22 6.38
N HIS A 22 -7.10 6.30 5.75
CA HIS A 22 -5.85 6.97 6.10
C HIS A 22 -6.16 8.30 6.74
N ASP A 23 -5.69 8.50 7.95
CA ASP A 23 -5.88 9.76 8.68
C ASP A 23 -4.79 10.73 8.24
N GLY A 24 -5.05 11.45 7.17
CA GLY A 24 -4.10 12.36 6.58
C GLY A 24 -4.73 13.19 5.46
N PRO A 25 -3.92 13.99 4.77
CA PRO A 25 -4.43 14.86 3.72
C PRO A 25 -4.82 14.08 2.46
N GLU A 26 -5.36 14.80 1.49
CA GLU A 26 -5.65 14.25 0.18
C GLU A 26 -4.35 13.84 -0.52
N PRO A 27 -4.42 12.90 -1.47
CA PRO A 27 -3.20 12.38 -2.11
C PRO A 27 -2.31 13.44 -2.73
N SER A 28 -2.86 14.52 -3.24
CA SER A 28 -2.06 15.58 -3.84
C SER A 28 -1.16 16.30 -2.83
N ALA A 29 -1.41 16.11 -1.53
CA ALA A 29 -0.62 16.73 -0.47
C ALA A 29 0.19 15.70 0.34
N TRP A 30 0.29 14.46 -0.14
CA TRP A 30 1.01 13.41 0.57
C TRP A 30 2.51 13.67 0.62
N ASP A 31 3.12 13.28 1.75
CA ASP A 31 4.56 13.18 1.89
C ASP A 31 4.93 11.72 2.18
N GLU A 32 6.20 11.47 2.54
CA GLU A 32 6.66 10.09 2.78
C GLU A 32 5.92 9.42 3.94
N ARG A 33 5.51 10.18 4.95
CA ARG A 33 4.76 9.60 6.07
C ARG A 33 3.39 9.12 5.63
N ASP A 34 2.73 9.89 4.78
CA ASP A 34 1.43 9.49 4.25
C ASP A 34 1.55 8.24 3.39
N VAL A 35 2.55 8.20 2.53
CA VAL A 35 2.78 7.05 1.66
C VAL A 35 3.11 5.81 2.49
N ARG A 36 3.97 5.95 3.52
CA ARG A 36 4.26 4.83 4.42
C ARG A 36 3.00 4.29 5.07
N ALA A 37 2.13 5.17 5.55
CA ALA A 37 0.89 4.76 6.18
C ALA A 37 -0.01 4.01 5.21
N VAL A 38 -0.13 4.51 3.97
CA VAL A 38 -0.95 3.87 2.95
C VAL A 38 -0.40 2.49 2.58
N LEU A 39 0.91 2.39 2.36
CA LEU A 39 1.53 1.10 2.04
C LEU A 39 1.34 0.10 3.19
N THR A 40 1.48 0.57 4.43
CA THR A 40 1.27 -0.28 5.61
C THR A 40 -0.16 -0.79 5.66
N LEU A 41 -1.14 0.09 5.43
CA LEU A 41 -2.54 -0.32 5.41
C LEU A 41 -2.80 -1.37 4.33
N MET A 42 -2.20 -1.21 3.16
CA MET A 42 -2.34 -2.17 2.08
C MET A 42 -1.77 -3.53 2.45
N LEU A 43 -0.58 -3.55 3.05
CA LEU A 43 0.06 -4.81 3.46
C LEU A 43 -0.72 -5.50 4.58
N LEU A 44 -1.27 -4.74 5.52
CA LEU A 44 -2.11 -5.31 6.57
C LEU A 44 -3.39 -5.90 5.99
N ALA A 45 -3.94 -5.28 4.93
CA ALA A 45 -5.12 -5.83 4.27
C ALA A 45 -4.82 -7.20 3.65
N VAL A 46 -3.65 -7.37 3.04
CA VAL A 46 -3.24 -8.66 2.51
C VAL A 46 -3.11 -9.69 3.63
N ASP A 47 -2.50 -9.29 4.74
CA ASP A 47 -2.30 -10.19 5.87
C ASP A 47 -3.64 -10.65 6.46
N ARG A 48 -4.59 -9.72 6.64
CA ARG A 48 -5.92 -10.08 7.12
C ARG A 48 -6.63 -11.04 6.17
N ALA A 49 -6.55 -10.77 4.88
CA ALA A 49 -7.22 -11.61 3.89
C ALA A 49 -6.60 -12.99 3.84
N ALA A 50 -5.29 -13.08 3.95
CA ALA A 50 -4.58 -14.37 3.87
C ALA A 50 -4.76 -15.20 5.13
N SER A 51 -4.75 -14.57 6.31
CA SER A 51 -4.82 -15.26 7.59
C SER A 51 -6.24 -15.44 8.10
N GLY A 52 -7.18 -14.66 7.60
CA GLY A 52 -8.54 -14.64 8.11
C GLY A 52 -8.69 -13.93 9.45
N ARG A 53 -7.65 -13.27 9.91
CA ARG A 53 -7.68 -12.55 11.18
C ARG A 53 -8.03 -11.09 10.94
N THR A 54 -8.72 -10.50 11.91
CA THR A 54 -9.18 -9.12 11.79
C THR A 54 -8.41 -8.16 12.70
N ASP A 55 -7.60 -8.68 13.61
CA ASP A 55 -6.92 -7.88 14.62
C ASP A 55 -5.41 -7.81 14.40
N VAL A 56 -5.02 -7.66 13.17
CA VAL A 56 -3.59 -7.58 12.84
C VAL A 56 -3.08 -6.19 13.24
N SER A 57 -2.17 -6.14 14.20
CA SER A 57 -1.62 -4.89 14.68
C SER A 57 -0.13 -5.02 14.98
N ARG A 58 0.61 -5.58 14.05
CA ARG A 58 2.05 -5.74 14.22
C ARG A 58 2.79 -4.77 13.30
N PRO A 59 4.05 -4.45 13.61
CA PRO A 59 4.85 -3.61 12.74
C PRO A 59 4.99 -4.25 11.36
N VAL A 60 4.95 -3.42 10.34
CA VAL A 60 5.08 -3.86 8.95
C VAL A 60 6.36 -3.27 8.37
N ALA A 61 7.24 -4.15 7.89
CA ALA A 61 8.46 -3.71 7.21
C ALA A 61 8.16 -3.56 5.71
N LEU A 62 8.63 -2.46 5.12
CA LEU A 62 8.46 -2.21 3.70
C LEU A 62 9.62 -2.82 2.93
N ARG A 63 9.76 -4.14 3.06
CA ARG A 63 10.82 -4.90 2.42
C ARG A 63 10.25 -6.18 1.83
N GLY A 64 10.96 -6.74 0.87
CA GLY A 64 10.58 -8.00 0.27
C GLY A 64 9.30 -7.90 -0.51
N LEU A 65 8.98 -6.73 -1.02
CA LEU A 65 7.79 -6.51 -1.81
C LEU A 65 8.16 -6.00 -3.20
N SER A 66 7.31 -6.31 -4.15
CA SER A 66 7.36 -5.72 -5.48
C SER A 66 6.24 -4.70 -5.57
N TRP A 67 6.50 -3.57 -6.20
CA TRP A 67 5.49 -2.54 -6.32
C TRP A 67 5.60 -1.81 -7.64
N ILE A 68 4.47 -1.23 -8.06
CA ILE A 68 4.45 -0.37 -9.23
C ILE A 68 3.36 0.68 -9.03
N ALA A 69 3.64 1.89 -9.49
CA ALA A 69 2.64 2.94 -9.56
C ALA A 69 2.25 3.07 -11.03
N THR A 70 0.96 2.90 -11.32
CA THR A 70 0.45 2.90 -12.68
C THR A 70 -0.39 4.15 -12.92
N PRO A 71 -0.12 4.90 -13.99
CA PRO A 71 -0.94 6.06 -14.30
C PRO A 71 -2.37 5.62 -14.66
N PHE A 72 -3.34 6.40 -14.21
CA PHE A 72 -4.73 6.07 -14.40
C PHE A 72 -5.52 7.38 -14.49
N ASP A 73 -5.92 7.76 -15.70
CA ASP A 73 -6.49 9.06 -15.99
C ASP A 73 -5.49 10.15 -15.56
N GLN A 74 -5.88 10.99 -14.61
CA GLN A 74 -4.99 12.05 -14.10
C GLN A 74 -4.36 11.66 -12.77
N GLY A 75 -4.58 10.44 -12.32
CA GLY A 75 -4.07 9.97 -11.06
C GLY A 75 -3.19 8.76 -11.21
N ALA A 76 -3.07 7.98 -10.15
CA ALA A 76 -2.25 6.78 -10.14
C ALA A 76 -2.79 5.74 -9.18
N ALA A 77 -2.60 4.47 -9.52
CA ALA A 77 -2.92 3.35 -8.66
C ALA A 77 -1.61 2.70 -8.19
N ILE A 78 -1.62 2.13 -7.00
CA ILE A 78 -0.48 1.41 -6.44
C ILE A 78 -0.80 -0.07 -6.44
N ALA A 79 0.11 -0.88 -6.96
CA ALA A 79 0.01 -2.33 -6.88
C ALA A 79 1.22 -2.85 -6.11
N ILE A 80 0.97 -3.75 -5.16
CA ILE A 80 2.02 -4.39 -4.35
C ILE A 80 1.84 -5.89 -4.44
N ALA A 81 2.95 -6.61 -4.54
CA ALA A 81 2.95 -8.07 -4.50
C ALA A 81 3.94 -8.54 -3.45
N ILE A 82 3.48 -9.46 -2.61
CA ILE A 82 4.30 -10.13 -1.59
C ILE A 82 4.00 -11.62 -1.64
N THR A 83 4.67 -12.38 -0.79
CA THR A 83 4.50 -13.84 -0.79
C THR A 83 3.05 -14.27 -0.57
N ALA A 84 2.35 -13.60 0.33
CA ALA A 84 0.98 -13.97 0.70
C ALA A 84 -0.06 -13.61 -0.37
N GLY A 85 0.23 -12.63 -1.22
CA GLY A 85 -0.71 -12.22 -2.24
C GLY A 85 -0.38 -10.86 -2.81
N SER A 86 -1.36 -10.24 -3.45
CA SER A 86 -1.17 -8.92 -4.04
C SER A 86 -2.33 -8.01 -3.65
N VAL A 87 -2.09 -6.71 -3.75
CA VAL A 87 -3.11 -5.71 -3.44
C VAL A 87 -2.95 -4.52 -4.37
N VAL A 88 -4.08 -4.00 -4.85
CA VAL A 88 -4.11 -2.81 -5.69
C VAL A 88 -4.98 -1.78 -4.99
N ALA A 89 -4.48 -0.56 -4.90
CA ALA A 89 -5.20 0.55 -4.25
C ALA A 89 -5.31 1.74 -5.18
N GLY A 90 -6.40 2.46 -5.07
CA GLY A 90 -6.62 3.68 -5.83
C GLY A 90 -7.75 3.54 -6.83
N PRO A 91 -7.79 4.41 -7.86
CA PRO A 91 -6.79 5.43 -8.19
C PRO A 91 -6.79 6.60 -7.20
N PHE A 92 -5.61 7.17 -7.00
CA PHE A 92 -5.43 8.33 -6.14
C PHE A 92 -5.23 9.58 -6.99
N ASP A 93 -5.70 10.72 -6.50
CA ASP A 93 -5.56 12.00 -7.21
C ASP A 93 -4.17 12.58 -6.96
N ILE A 94 -3.17 11.97 -7.55
CA ILE A 94 -1.78 12.38 -7.45
C ILE A 94 -1.06 11.93 -8.74
N PRO A 95 -0.19 12.77 -9.32
CA PRO A 95 0.54 12.37 -10.52
C PRO A 95 1.39 11.13 -10.26
N GLU A 96 1.40 10.19 -11.21
CA GLU A 96 2.12 8.94 -11.06
C GLU A 96 3.61 9.18 -10.78
N ARG A 97 4.21 10.17 -11.44
CA ARG A 97 5.62 10.48 -11.26
C ARG A 97 5.93 10.87 -9.82
N LEU A 98 5.08 11.70 -9.23
CA LEU A 98 5.26 12.13 -7.84
C LEU A 98 5.05 10.96 -6.89
N LEU A 99 4.04 10.17 -7.12
CA LEU A 99 3.76 9.01 -6.28
C LEU A 99 4.91 8.01 -6.33
N THR A 100 5.43 7.72 -7.51
CA THR A 100 6.59 6.83 -7.68
C THR A 100 7.79 7.35 -6.88
N SER A 101 8.04 8.65 -6.94
CA SER A 101 9.14 9.26 -6.20
C SER A 101 8.96 9.11 -4.69
N LEU A 102 7.73 9.34 -4.21
CA LEU A 102 7.43 9.21 -2.78
C LEU A 102 7.58 7.77 -2.30
N ILE A 103 7.10 6.81 -3.07
CA ILE A 103 7.22 5.40 -2.70
C ILE A 103 8.69 4.98 -2.67
N THR A 104 9.44 5.39 -3.67
CA THR A 104 10.87 5.06 -3.75
C THR A 104 11.61 5.57 -2.53
N ARG A 105 11.36 6.82 -2.14
CA ARG A 105 12.02 7.40 -0.97
C ARG A 105 11.56 6.74 0.33
N THR A 106 10.28 6.43 0.43
CA THR A 106 9.72 5.79 1.62
C THR A 106 10.35 4.42 1.86
N ILE A 107 10.46 3.62 0.79
CA ILE A 107 11.05 2.29 0.90
C ILE A 107 12.54 2.38 1.17
N ALA A 108 13.23 3.34 0.57
CA ALA A 108 14.65 3.54 0.82
C ALA A 108 14.92 3.91 2.29
N GLN A 109 14.06 4.74 2.88
CA GLN A 109 14.18 5.10 4.29
C GLN A 109 13.96 3.90 5.19
N ASP A 110 12.99 3.06 4.86
CA ASP A 110 12.71 1.86 5.65
C ASP A 110 13.88 0.87 5.59
N ALA A 111 14.48 0.73 4.43
CA ALA A 111 15.62 -0.17 4.26
C ALA A 111 16.88 0.34 4.98
N ALA A 112 17.08 1.65 5.00
CA ALA A 112 18.22 2.27 5.67
C ALA A 112 18.06 2.25 7.17
N GLY A 113 16.87 2.21 7.51
CA GLY A 113 16.48 2.31 8.81
C GLY A 113 16.98 1.45 9.79
N LYS A 114 16.88 1.65 10.15
CA LYS A 114 16.87 1.44 11.06
C LYS A 114 17.07 1.59 12.01
N PRO A 115 17.05 1.71 12.32
CA PRO A 115 17.54 1.78 13.37
C PRO A 115 17.40 1.24 14.36
N SER A 116 17.45 1.00 14.33
CA SER A 116 17.51 0.54 15.33
C SER A 116 17.01 0.54 16.37
#